data_bd913c7ecb51262818ddadf1200d3631
#
_entry.id   bd913c7ecb51262818ddadf1200d3631
#
_cell.length_a   1.000
_cell.length_b   1.000
_cell.length_c   1.000
_cell.angle_alpha   90.00
_cell.angle_beta   90.00
_cell.angle_gamma   90.00
#
_symmetry.space_group_name_H-M   'P 1'
#
loop_
_entity.id
_entity.type
_entity.pdbx_description
1 polymer ?
#
loop_
_entity_poly.entity_id
_entity_poly.type
_entity_poly.pdbx_seq_one_letter_code
_entity_poly.pdbx_strand_id
1 'polypeptide(L)'
;MLDVGVIVSDRYEIVGRVGSGGMADVYKAKDHKLNRFVAIKVLKAEFGSDTTFISKFQREAQAAAGLAHPNIVNVFDVGEDNGINYIVMELVEGITLKEYISKKGRLTIKETTSIAIQVAMGLEAAHNKKIVHRDIKPQNIIISTDGKVKVTDFGIARAASSNTISTNAMGSVHYSSPEQVRGGYSDIRVISIH
;
A
#
# COMPACT_ATOMS: atom_id res chain seq x y z
N MET A 1 2.46 -12.09 14.88
CA MET A 1 2.50 -12.68 13.52
C MET A 1 1.37 -13.70 13.46
N LEU A 2 0.59 -13.74 12.38
CA LEU A 2 -0.48 -14.73 12.21
C LEU A 2 0.08 -15.99 11.57
N ASP A 3 -0.33 -17.15 12.09
CA ASP A 3 0.05 -18.45 11.54
C ASP A 3 -0.91 -18.88 10.42
N VAL A 4 -0.46 -19.79 9.56
CA VAL A 4 -1.29 -20.38 8.52
C VAL A 4 -2.44 -21.17 9.18
N GLY A 5 -3.64 -21.05 8.63
CA GLY A 5 -4.87 -21.65 9.16
C GLY A 5 -5.63 -20.79 10.17
N VAL A 6 -5.05 -19.68 10.65
CA VAL A 6 -5.80 -18.72 11.49
C VAL A 6 -6.92 -18.09 10.66
N ILE A 7 -8.12 -18.03 11.23
CA ILE A 7 -9.29 -17.40 10.61
C ILE A 7 -9.54 -16.06 11.29
N VAL A 8 -9.51 -14.99 10.50
CA VAL A 8 -9.79 -13.61 10.94
C VAL A 8 -11.24 -13.29 10.63
N SER A 9 -11.98 -12.77 11.63
CA SER A 9 -13.40 -12.40 11.54
C SER A 9 -14.31 -13.51 10.99
N ASP A 10 -14.05 -14.76 11.37
CA ASP A 10 -14.79 -15.96 10.94
C ASP A 10 -14.96 -16.07 9.40
N ARG A 11 -14.04 -15.43 8.65
CA ARG A 11 -14.18 -15.29 7.20
C ARG A 11 -12.89 -15.48 6.42
N TYR A 12 -11.79 -14.97 6.90
CA TYR A 12 -10.54 -14.89 6.14
C TYR A 12 -9.51 -15.86 6.72
N GLU A 13 -9.31 -16.99 6.09
CA GLU A 13 -8.30 -17.98 6.47
C GLU A 13 -6.93 -17.59 5.93
N ILE A 14 -5.94 -17.43 6.81
CA ILE A 14 -4.57 -17.12 6.45
C ILE A 14 -3.94 -18.32 5.75
N VAL A 15 -3.46 -18.12 4.52
CA VAL A 15 -2.81 -19.16 3.69
C VAL A 15 -1.29 -19.02 3.73
N GLY A 16 -0.77 -17.80 3.89
CA GLY A 16 0.65 -17.56 3.98
C GLY A 16 0.98 -16.07 4.01
N ARG A 17 2.21 -15.72 4.41
CA ARG A 17 2.69 -14.34 4.43
C ARG A 17 3.24 -13.96 3.06
N VAL A 18 2.81 -12.81 2.53
CA VAL A 18 3.22 -12.27 1.23
C VAL A 18 4.31 -11.21 1.41
N GLY A 19 4.23 -10.40 2.46
CA GLY A 19 5.17 -9.33 2.70
C GLY A 19 5.20 -8.84 4.14
N SER A 20 6.22 -8.05 4.49
CA SER A 20 6.36 -7.40 5.79
C SER A 20 6.80 -5.97 5.59
N GLY A 21 6.05 -5.04 6.16
CA GLY A 21 6.38 -3.62 6.21
C GLY A 21 6.76 -3.15 7.61
N GLY A 22 7.02 -1.85 7.77
CA GLY A 22 7.38 -1.27 9.05
C GLY A 22 6.32 -1.50 10.12
N MET A 23 5.06 -1.16 9.83
CA MET A 23 3.96 -1.21 10.80
C MET A 23 2.91 -2.29 10.55
N ALA A 24 2.97 -2.99 9.42
CA ALA A 24 2.00 -4.02 9.06
C ALA A 24 2.66 -5.17 8.30
N ASP A 25 2.09 -6.35 8.44
CA ASP A 25 2.40 -7.53 7.65
C ASP A 25 1.26 -7.79 6.65
N VAL A 26 1.60 -8.32 5.47
CA VAL A 26 0.62 -8.66 4.43
C VAL A 26 0.56 -10.17 4.25
N TYR A 27 -0.64 -10.72 4.28
CA TYR A 27 -0.90 -12.14 4.15
C TYR A 27 -1.78 -12.43 2.93
N LYS A 28 -1.56 -13.55 2.27
CA LYS A 28 -2.54 -14.17 1.39
C LYS A 28 -3.57 -14.88 2.26
N ALA A 29 -4.85 -14.67 2.00
CA ALA A 29 -5.95 -15.32 2.72
C ALA A 29 -7.03 -15.81 1.77
N LYS A 30 -7.78 -16.81 2.21
CA LYS A 30 -8.98 -17.32 1.55
C LYS A 30 -10.21 -16.63 2.16
N ASP A 31 -10.95 -15.88 1.37
CA ASP A 31 -12.27 -15.37 1.72
C ASP A 31 -13.30 -16.49 1.51
N HIS A 32 -13.73 -17.14 2.60
CA HIS A 32 -14.68 -18.25 2.54
C HIS A 32 -16.09 -17.82 2.10
N LYS A 33 -16.47 -16.56 2.35
CA LYS A 33 -17.78 -16.03 1.94
C LYS A 33 -17.91 -15.86 0.44
N LEU A 34 -16.86 -15.34 -0.21
CA LEU A 34 -16.84 -15.06 -1.64
C LEU A 34 -16.03 -16.09 -2.44
N ASN A 35 -15.50 -17.11 -1.78
CA ASN A 35 -14.70 -18.18 -2.36
C ASN A 35 -13.56 -17.68 -3.27
N ARG A 36 -12.83 -16.66 -2.82
CA ARG A 36 -11.70 -16.05 -3.56
C ARG A 36 -10.49 -15.89 -2.66
N PHE A 37 -9.31 -15.69 -3.28
CA PHE A 37 -8.13 -15.26 -2.54
C PHE A 37 -8.08 -13.73 -2.47
N VAL A 38 -7.61 -13.23 -1.33
CA VAL A 38 -7.41 -11.80 -1.03
C VAL A 38 -6.06 -11.58 -0.37
N ALA A 39 -5.58 -10.35 -0.38
CA ALA A 39 -4.50 -9.91 0.48
C ALA A 39 -5.09 -9.29 1.75
N ILE A 40 -4.55 -9.66 2.91
CA ILE A 40 -4.91 -9.03 4.19
C ILE A 40 -3.66 -8.34 4.75
N LYS A 41 -3.74 -7.02 4.90
CA LYS A 41 -2.75 -6.20 5.58
C LYS A 41 -3.13 -6.09 7.04
N VAL A 42 -2.28 -6.56 7.93
CA VAL A 42 -2.53 -6.67 9.37
C VAL A 42 -1.57 -5.75 10.12
N LEU A 43 -2.11 -4.87 10.96
CA LEU A 43 -1.33 -4.01 11.83
C LEU A 43 -0.55 -4.88 12.84
N LYS A 44 0.75 -4.64 12.99
CA LYS A 44 1.58 -5.40 13.93
C LYS A 44 1.15 -5.16 15.37
N ALA A 45 1.23 -6.17 16.21
CA ALA A 45 0.78 -6.13 17.60
C ALA A 45 1.42 -5.00 18.42
N GLU A 46 2.67 -4.65 18.13
CA GLU A 46 3.37 -3.54 18.78
C GLU A 46 2.72 -2.16 18.57
N PHE A 47 1.90 -2.00 17.50
CA PHE A 47 1.13 -0.80 17.20
C PHE A 47 -0.36 -0.93 17.50
N GLY A 48 -0.82 -2.13 17.89
CA GLY A 48 -2.23 -2.45 18.10
C GLY A 48 -2.90 -1.75 19.28
N SER A 49 -2.12 -1.21 20.22
CA SER A 49 -2.60 -0.40 21.36
C SER A 49 -2.45 1.12 21.14
N ASP A 50 -1.76 1.55 20.09
CA ASP A 50 -1.56 2.98 19.80
C ASP A 50 -2.67 3.50 18.88
N THR A 51 -3.57 4.29 19.45
CA THR A 51 -4.72 4.89 18.74
C THR A 51 -4.30 5.74 17.54
N THR A 52 -3.09 6.32 17.54
CA THR A 52 -2.56 7.11 16.44
C THR A 52 -2.25 6.21 15.24
N PHE A 53 -1.60 5.06 15.47
CA PHE A 53 -1.31 4.10 14.42
C PHE A 53 -2.57 3.43 13.88
N ILE A 54 -3.50 3.04 14.75
CA ILE A 54 -4.81 2.48 14.36
C ILE A 54 -5.57 3.49 13.49
N SER A 55 -5.67 4.75 13.91
CA SER A 55 -6.37 5.80 13.15
C SER A 55 -5.74 6.04 11.78
N LYS A 56 -4.40 6.03 11.69
CA LYS A 56 -3.67 6.15 10.42
C LYS A 56 -3.97 4.97 9.50
N PHE A 57 -3.92 3.76 10.03
CA PHE A 57 -4.17 2.53 9.30
C PHE A 57 -5.59 2.49 8.73
N GLN A 58 -6.60 2.86 9.54
CA GLN A 58 -7.99 2.95 9.11
C GLN A 58 -8.23 4.04 8.05
N ARG A 59 -7.60 5.21 8.19
CA ARG A 59 -7.69 6.30 7.19
C ARG A 59 -7.09 5.91 5.85
N GLU A 60 -5.99 5.17 5.85
CA GLU A 60 -5.40 4.61 4.62
C GLU A 60 -6.41 3.72 3.89
N ALA A 61 -7.06 2.82 4.61
CA ALA A 61 -8.11 1.97 4.05
C ALA A 61 -9.29 2.77 3.50
N GLN A 62 -9.80 3.73 4.27
CA GLN A 62 -10.96 4.56 3.87
C GLN A 62 -10.69 5.36 2.60
N ALA A 63 -9.50 5.92 2.45
CA ALA A 63 -9.15 6.66 1.24
C ALA A 63 -9.06 5.74 0.01
N ALA A 64 -8.46 4.57 0.17
CA ALA A 64 -8.33 3.60 -0.91
C ALA A 64 -9.67 2.93 -1.26
N ALA A 65 -10.59 2.73 -0.30
CA ALA A 65 -11.89 2.07 -0.51
C ALA A 65 -12.78 2.78 -1.56
N GLY A 66 -12.62 4.10 -1.72
CA GLY A 66 -13.32 4.87 -2.76
C GLY A 66 -12.72 4.79 -4.15
N LEU A 67 -11.55 4.15 -4.32
CA LEU A 67 -10.82 4.08 -5.57
C LEU A 67 -11.07 2.74 -6.27
N ALA A 68 -11.66 2.79 -7.47
CA ALA A 68 -11.80 1.64 -8.35
C ALA A 68 -11.15 1.98 -9.70
N HIS A 69 -9.98 1.40 -9.98
CA HIS A 69 -9.24 1.63 -11.23
C HIS A 69 -8.31 0.43 -11.51
N PRO A 70 -8.11 0.02 -12.78
CA PRO A 70 -7.26 -1.13 -13.12
C PRO A 70 -5.82 -0.98 -12.64
N ASN A 71 -5.31 0.24 -12.49
CA ASN A 71 -3.95 0.52 -12.01
C ASN A 71 -3.88 0.90 -10.52
N ILE A 72 -4.93 0.61 -9.75
CA ILE A 72 -4.94 0.76 -8.28
C ILE A 72 -5.32 -0.59 -7.66
N VAL A 73 -4.68 -0.96 -6.56
CA VAL A 73 -5.08 -2.12 -5.75
C VAL A 73 -6.39 -1.79 -5.04
N ASN A 74 -7.44 -2.58 -5.30
CA ASN A 74 -8.74 -2.34 -4.70
C ASN A 74 -8.74 -2.72 -3.21
N VAL A 75 -9.32 -1.88 -2.37
CA VAL A 75 -9.65 -2.21 -0.98
C VAL A 75 -11.08 -2.73 -0.93
N PHE A 76 -11.27 -3.89 -0.30
CA PHE A 76 -12.55 -4.58 -0.25
C PHE A 76 -13.23 -4.44 1.11
N ASP A 77 -12.44 -4.41 2.20
CA ASP A 77 -12.97 -4.38 3.56
C ASP A 77 -11.92 -3.84 4.54
N VAL A 78 -12.37 -3.39 5.70
CA VAL A 78 -11.54 -2.99 6.83
C VAL A 78 -12.21 -3.42 8.11
N GLY A 79 -11.48 -3.97 9.06
CA GLY A 79 -12.07 -4.43 10.31
C GLY A 79 -11.07 -4.56 11.45
N GLU A 80 -11.63 -4.96 12.57
CA GLU A 80 -10.90 -5.33 13.78
C GLU A 80 -11.50 -6.65 14.30
N ASP A 81 -10.65 -7.58 14.69
CA ASP A 81 -11.03 -8.85 15.27
C ASP A 81 -10.05 -9.23 16.38
N ASN A 82 -10.54 -9.33 17.63
CA ASN A 82 -9.74 -9.67 18.81
C ASN A 82 -8.48 -8.82 18.98
N GLY A 83 -8.57 -7.51 18.73
CA GLY A 83 -7.44 -6.56 18.78
C GLY A 83 -6.56 -6.57 17.53
N ILE A 84 -6.89 -7.37 16.51
CA ILE A 84 -6.20 -7.43 15.23
C ILE A 84 -6.88 -6.45 14.26
N ASN A 85 -6.23 -5.32 14.01
CA ASN A 85 -6.69 -4.38 12.97
C ASN A 85 -6.21 -4.83 11.60
N TYR A 86 -7.10 -4.92 10.61
CA TYR A 86 -6.77 -5.43 9.29
C TYR A 86 -7.48 -4.67 8.15
N ILE A 87 -6.87 -4.72 6.97
CA ILE A 87 -7.42 -4.22 5.70
C ILE A 87 -7.43 -5.37 4.72
N VAL A 88 -8.58 -5.64 4.09
CA VAL A 88 -8.72 -6.65 3.04
C VAL A 88 -8.64 -5.98 1.68
N MET A 89 -7.77 -6.48 0.82
CA MET A 89 -7.53 -5.88 -0.49
C MET A 89 -7.36 -6.94 -1.57
N GLU A 90 -7.36 -6.48 -2.80
CA GLU A 90 -7.05 -7.29 -3.97
C GLU A 90 -5.70 -7.97 -3.82
N LEU A 91 -5.68 -9.29 -4.01
CA LEU A 91 -4.42 -10.03 -4.14
C LEU A 91 -3.91 -9.88 -5.57
N VAL A 92 -2.81 -9.19 -5.73
CA VAL A 92 -2.11 -9.05 -7.00
C VAL A 92 -1.00 -10.09 -7.06
N GLU A 93 -1.13 -11.07 -7.95
CA GLU A 93 -0.06 -12.04 -8.20
C GLU A 93 1.02 -11.39 -9.06
N GLY A 94 2.18 -11.16 -8.45
CA GLY A 94 3.28 -10.43 -9.09
C GLY A 94 4.39 -10.07 -8.12
N ILE A 95 5.20 -9.09 -8.49
CA ILE A 95 6.31 -8.59 -7.67
C ILE A 95 6.29 -7.06 -7.62
N THR A 96 6.90 -6.49 -6.59
CA THR A 96 7.07 -5.03 -6.51
C THR A 96 8.01 -4.53 -7.61
N LEU A 97 7.83 -3.29 -8.03
CA LEU A 97 8.74 -2.63 -8.97
C LEU A 97 10.17 -2.60 -8.41
N LYS A 98 10.33 -2.48 -7.09
CA LYS A 98 11.62 -2.56 -6.42
C LYS A 98 12.30 -3.91 -6.67
N GLU A 99 11.58 -5.02 -6.46
CA GLU A 99 12.09 -6.37 -6.72
C GLU A 99 12.37 -6.59 -8.20
N TYR A 100 11.52 -6.07 -9.08
CA TYR A 100 11.72 -6.16 -10.52
C TYR A 100 13.01 -5.47 -10.96
N ILE A 101 13.24 -4.23 -10.49
CA ILE A 101 14.48 -3.48 -10.74
C ILE A 101 15.70 -4.22 -10.17
N SER A 102 15.58 -4.73 -8.93
CA SER A 102 16.67 -5.47 -8.27
C SER A 102 17.07 -6.74 -9.05
N LYS A 103 16.09 -7.48 -9.57
CA LYS A 103 16.33 -8.71 -10.36
C LYS A 103 16.89 -8.42 -11.74
N LYS A 104 16.46 -7.33 -12.37
CA LYS A 104 16.81 -7.01 -13.75
C LYS A 104 18.07 -6.11 -13.86
N GLY A 105 18.37 -5.36 -12.82
CA GLY A 105 19.44 -4.38 -12.76
C GLY A 105 19.05 -3.04 -13.41
N ARG A 106 18.62 -3.03 -14.66
CA ARG A 106 18.23 -1.82 -15.40
C ARG A 106 16.98 -2.06 -16.24
N LEU A 107 16.07 -1.11 -16.24
CA LEU A 107 14.89 -1.10 -17.11
C LEU A 107 15.23 -0.49 -18.48
N THR A 108 14.60 -0.99 -19.53
CA THR A 108 14.62 -0.34 -20.83
C THR A 108 13.72 0.88 -20.85
N ILE A 109 13.97 1.82 -21.77
CA ILE A 109 13.10 3.01 -21.95
C ILE A 109 11.64 2.59 -22.17
N LYS A 110 11.39 1.57 -22.99
CA LYS A 110 10.03 1.07 -23.25
C LYS A 110 9.33 0.57 -22.00
N GLU A 111 10.01 -0.19 -21.15
CA GLU A 111 9.46 -0.68 -19.89
C GLU A 111 9.19 0.46 -18.92
N THR A 112 10.17 1.37 -18.74
CA THR A 112 10.01 2.53 -17.87
C THR A 112 8.82 3.37 -18.30
N THR A 113 8.69 3.67 -19.60
CA THR A 113 7.57 4.44 -20.14
C THR A 113 6.24 3.73 -19.91
N SER A 114 6.16 2.41 -20.19
CA SER A 114 4.93 1.64 -19.97
C SER A 114 4.50 1.61 -18.50
N ILE A 115 5.46 1.43 -17.58
CA ILE A 115 5.18 1.46 -16.13
C ILE A 115 4.72 2.85 -15.71
N ALA A 116 5.43 3.90 -16.14
CA ALA A 116 5.13 5.28 -15.78
C ALA A 116 3.73 5.70 -16.25
N ILE A 117 3.34 5.34 -17.47
CA ILE A 117 1.98 5.62 -17.98
C ILE A 117 0.92 4.97 -17.09
N GLN A 118 1.07 3.69 -16.75
CA GLN A 118 0.09 2.98 -15.94
C GLN A 118 -0.01 3.54 -14.51
N VAL A 119 1.13 3.91 -13.90
CA VAL A 119 1.16 4.60 -12.59
C VAL A 119 0.44 5.94 -12.70
N ALA A 120 0.74 6.75 -13.73
CA ALA A 120 0.10 8.05 -13.93
C ALA A 120 -1.43 7.92 -14.09
N MET A 121 -1.92 6.93 -14.83
CA MET A 121 -3.36 6.66 -14.97
C MET A 121 -4.03 6.34 -13.61
N GLY A 122 -3.37 5.52 -12.78
CA GLY A 122 -3.85 5.24 -11.43
C GLY A 122 -3.87 6.50 -10.53
N LEU A 123 -2.80 7.31 -10.60
CA LEU A 123 -2.72 8.56 -9.83
C LEU A 123 -3.74 9.59 -10.31
N GLU A 124 -3.97 9.72 -11.61
CA GLU A 124 -5.01 10.59 -12.16
C GLU A 124 -6.41 10.20 -11.63
N ALA A 125 -6.73 8.90 -11.61
CA ALA A 125 -8.00 8.43 -11.06
C ALA A 125 -8.16 8.78 -9.57
N ALA A 126 -7.09 8.73 -8.78
CA ALA A 126 -7.09 9.14 -7.38
C ALA A 126 -7.21 10.67 -7.24
N HIS A 127 -6.46 11.44 -8.04
CA HIS A 127 -6.49 12.91 -8.04
C HIS A 127 -7.87 13.47 -8.42
N ASN A 128 -8.57 12.86 -9.35
CA ASN A 128 -9.95 13.21 -9.70
C ASN A 128 -10.91 13.06 -8.51
N LYS A 129 -10.57 12.20 -7.54
CA LYS A 129 -11.27 12.07 -6.26
C LYS A 129 -10.63 12.88 -5.12
N LYS A 130 -9.70 13.79 -5.43
CA LYS A 130 -8.96 14.62 -4.48
C LYS A 130 -8.13 13.83 -3.47
N ILE A 131 -7.71 12.62 -3.85
CA ILE A 131 -6.85 11.76 -3.04
C ILE A 131 -5.43 11.82 -3.59
N VAL A 132 -4.49 12.22 -2.73
CA VAL A 132 -3.05 12.29 -3.04
C VAL A 132 -2.35 11.13 -2.38
N HIS A 133 -1.53 10.38 -3.12
CA HIS A 133 -0.86 9.19 -2.63
C HIS A 133 0.21 9.47 -1.55
N ARG A 134 1.05 10.47 -1.75
CA ARG A 134 2.10 10.98 -0.84
C ARG A 134 3.27 10.04 -0.53
N ASP A 135 3.27 8.82 -1.00
CA ASP A 135 4.35 7.83 -0.78
C ASP A 135 4.58 6.97 -2.04
N ILE A 136 4.67 7.62 -3.21
CA ILE A 136 5.01 6.91 -4.46
C ILE A 136 6.47 6.50 -4.41
N LYS A 137 6.68 5.19 -4.49
CA LYS A 137 8.01 4.56 -4.50
C LYS A 137 7.92 3.16 -5.10
N PRO A 138 9.03 2.57 -5.56
CA PRO A 138 9.00 1.26 -6.22
C PRO A 138 8.44 0.12 -5.36
N GLN A 139 8.46 0.24 -4.04
CA GLN A 139 7.86 -0.74 -3.11
C GLN A 139 6.33 -0.73 -3.16
N ASN A 140 5.72 0.43 -3.47
CA ASN A 140 4.28 0.64 -3.50
C ASN A 140 3.70 0.52 -4.92
N ILE A 141 4.45 -0.07 -5.84
CA ILE A 141 4.04 -0.35 -7.22
C ILE A 141 4.24 -1.84 -7.45
N ILE A 142 3.18 -2.55 -7.84
CA ILE A 142 3.20 -3.99 -8.11
C ILE A 142 3.07 -4.20 -9.62
N ILE A 143 3.93 -5.04 -10.18
CA ILE A 143 3.83 -5.53 -11.55
C ILE A 143 3.27 -6.94 -11.47
N SER A 144 2.06 -7.13 -11.97
CA SER A 144 1.39 -8.42 -11.98
C SER A 144 1.99 -9.36 -13.04
N THR A 145 1.72 -10.65 -12.89
CA THR A 145 2.19 -11.68 -13.82
C THR A 145 1.68 -11.51 -15.25
N ASP A 146 0.53 -10.83 -15.42
CA ASP A 146 -0.03 -10.47 -16.73
C ASP A 146 0.45 -9.10 -17.25
N GLY A 147 1.43 -8.48 -16.59
CA GLY A 147 2.07 -7.23 -17.01
C GLY A 147 1.31 -5.96 -16.67
N LYS A 148 0.24 -6.03 -15.86
CA LYS A 148 -0.45 -4.85 -15.35
C LYS A 148 0.33 -4.24 -14.19
N VAL A 149 0.34 -2.91 -14.14
CA VAL A 149 0.96 -2.17 -13.04
C VAL A 149 -0.14 -1.63 -12.13
N LYS A 150 0.00 -1.87 -10.83
CA LYS A 150 -0.96 -1.41 -9.82
C LYS A 150 -0.25 -0.65 -8.70
N VAL A 151 -0.80 0.51 -8.34
CA VAL A 151 -0.36 1.31 -7.18
C VAL A 151 -1.08 0.81 -5.95
N THR A 152 -0.34 0.62 -4.86
CA THR A 152 -0.86 0.20 -3.54
C THR A 152 -0.43 1.18 -2.46
N ASP A 153 -0.99 1.05 -1.26
CA ASP A 153 -0.59 1.80 -0.06
C ASP A 153 -0.70 3.32 -0.21
N PHE A 154 -1.92 3.82 -0.48
CA PHE A 154 -2.22 5.25 -0.50
C PHE A 154 -1.96 5.87 0.88
N GLY A 155 -0.76 6.43 1.06
CA GLY A 155 -0.21 6.89 2.33
C GLY A 155 -0.81 8.20 2.85
N ILE A 156 -2.04 8.19 3.34
CA ILE A 156 -2.68 9.34 4.02
C ILE A 156 -1.98 9.64 5.35
N ALA A 157 -1.21 8.71 5.87
CA ALA A 157 -0.59 8.76 7.18
C ALA A 157 0.43 9.91 7.40
N ARG A 158 0.88 10.60 6.34
CA ARG A 158 1.88 11.68 6.48
C ARG A 158 1.34 13.07 6.78
N ALA A 159 0.03 13.28 6.76
CA ALA A 159 -0.55 14.62 6.94
C ALA A 159 -0.60 15.13 8.40
N ALA A 160 -0.20 14.35 9.39
CA ALA A 160 -0.39 14.71 10.80
C ALA A 160 0.82 14.55 11.72
N SER A 161 2.02 14.32 11.21
CA SER A 161 3.21 14.26 12.08
C SER A 161 4.21 15.35 11.75
N SER A 162 3.85 16.58 12.11
CA SER A 162 4.79 17.67 12.25
C SER A 162 5.58 17.56 13.55
N ASN A 163 6.26 16.53 13.92
CA ASN A 163 7.24 16.60 15.02
C ASN A 163 7.98 15.31 15.39
N THR A 164 7.89 14.24 14.59
CA THR A 164 8.75 13.09 14.93
C THR A 164 9.46 12.61 13.66
N ILE A 165 10.70 13.02 13.49
CA ILE A 165 11.66 12.37 12.59
C ILE A 165 11.95 11.01 13.21
N SER A 166 11.10 10.01 12.96
CA SER A 166 11.42 8.64 13.34
C SER A 166 12.43 8.09 12.35
N THR A 167 13.50 7.54 12.85
CA THR A 167 14.66 6.97 12.14
C THR A 167 14.33 5.90 11.08
N ASN A 168 13.10 5.38 11.04
CA ASN A 168 12.59 4.48 10.00
C ASN A 168 12.14 5.20 8.70
N ALA A 169 12.15 6.52 8.66
CA ALA A 169 11.80 7.32 7.48
C ALA A 169 12.93 7.40 6.43
N MET A 170 14.13 6.94 6.74
CA MET A 170 15.29 7.10 5.85
C MET A 170 15.11 6.46 4.46
N GLY A 171 14.32 5.39 4.32
CA GLY A 171 14.08 4.76 3.03
C GLY A 171 13.11 5.50 2.11
N SER A 172 12.21 6.33 2.66
CA SER A 172 11.19 7.06 1.88
C SER A 172 11.64 8.49 1.50
N VAL A 173 12.65 9.05 2.15
CA VAL A 173 13.13 10.43 1.91
C VAL A 173 13.64 10.61 0.48
N HIS A 174 14.25 9.59 -0.10
CA HIS A 174 14.76 9.61 -1.48
C HIS A 174 13.67 9.78 -2.55
N TYR A 175 12.42 9.46 -2.22
CA TYR A 175 11.26 9.57 -3.12
C TYR A 175 10.30 10.67 -2.70
N SER A 176 10.64 11.46 -1.68
CA SER A 176 9.79 12.55 -1.19
C SER A 176 10.15 13.85 -1.88
N SER A 177 9.12 14.64 -2.23
CA SER A 177 9.35 15.96 -2.79
C SER A 177 9.98 16.92 -1.75
N PRO A 178 10.70 17.98 -2.19
CA PRO A 178 11.34 18.94 -1.28
C PRO A 178 10.36 19.56 -0.26
N GLU A 179 9.13 19.87 -0.66
CA GLU A 179 8.08 20.39 0.22
C GLU A 179 7.63 19.37 1.26
N GLN A 180 7.57 18.07 0.89
CA GLN A 180 7.25 17.01 1.84
C GLN A 180 8.35 16.83 2.90
N VAL A 181 9.62 16.92 2.49
CA VAL A 181 10.77 16.83 3.41
C VAL A 181 10.78 18.00 4.39
N ARG A 182 10.37 19.20 3.93
CA ARG A 182 10.30 20.41 4.75
C ARG A 182 9.03 20.49 5.62
N GLY A 183 8.16 19.48 5.60
CA GLY A 183 6.88 19.50 6.32
C GLY A 183 5.83 20.41 5.69
N GLY A 184 6.01 20.81 4.43
CA GLY A 184 5.09 21.65 3.68
C GLY A 184 3.83 20.91 3.21
N TYR A 185 2.88 21.70 2.70
CA TYR A 185 1.62 21.19 2.16
C TYR A 185 1.86 20.46 0.83
N SER A 186 1.37 19.23 0.71
CA SER A 186 1.47 18.43 -0.49
C SER A 186 0.13 18.39 -1.22
N ASP A 187 0.11 18.75 -2.50
CA ASP A 187 -1.05 18.67 -3.37
C ASP A 187 -0.85 17.66 -4.52
N ILE A 188 -1.79 17.62 -5.48
CA ILE A 188 -1.78 16.68 -6.61
C ILE A 188 -0.56 16.84 -7.54
N ARG A 189 0.19 17.93 -7.45
CA ARG A 189 1.39 18.21 -8.26
C ARG A 189 2.64 17.48 -7.72
N VAL A 190 2.54 16.92 -6.51
CA VAL A 190 3.64 16.20 -5.88
C VAL A 190 3.76 14.81 -6.47
N ILE A 191 4.36 14.71 -7.64
CA ILE A 191 4.86 13.47 -8.23
C ILE A 191 6.37 13.64 -8.31
N SER A 192 7.09 13.12 -7.30
CA SER A 192 8.55 13.12 -7.33
C SER A 192 9.02 12.01 -8.27
N ILE A 193 9.50 12.40 -9.44
CA ILE A 193 10.20 11.50 -10.38
C ILE A 193 11.70 11.76 -10.16
N HIS A 194 12.35 10.83 -9.49
CA HIS A 194 13.80 10.77 -9.42
C HIS A 194 14.31 9.52 -10.13
#